data_73163d1819e67cfbddd874c561f8ef3e
#
_entry.id   73163d1819e67cfbddd874c561f8ef3e
#
_cell.length_a   1.000
_cell.length_b   1.000
_cell.length_c   1.000
_cell.angle_alpha   90.00
_cell.angle_beta   90.00
_cell.angle_gamma   90.00
#
_symmetry.space_group_name_H-M   'P 1'
#
loop_
_entity.id
_entity.type
_entity.pdbx_description
1 polymer ?
#
loop_
_entity_poly.entity_id
_entity_poly.type
_entity_poly.pdbx_seq_one_letter_code
_entity_poly.pdbx_strand_id
1 'polypeptide(L)'
;MTIEEKKQLLRKYGESDEHIEQLRRAKENSKLCEKYHSTEFEEKVKGSKNKGSIVEITVEKRDEDWDKLIRQELKVFCDLRMRIEKAISSLEDMTQQRLLRLLYLGEIDEYGDRKRYSFAEISNILAYSERQIYRIYKKALINIKSI
;
A
#
# COMPACT_ATOMS: atom_id res chain seq x y z
N MET A 1 6.43 -17.69 -16.58
CA MET A 1 6.76 -16.42 -15.93
C MET A 1 8.25 -16.37 -15.63
N THR A 2 8.92 -15.35 -16.10
CA THR A 2 10.35 -15.16 -15.89
C THR A 2 10.64 -14.65 -14.46
N ILE A 3 11.89 -14.80 -13.99
CA ILE A 3 12.32 -14.29 -12.69
C ILE A 3 12.12 -12.77 -12.59
N GLU A 4 12.36 -12.08 -13.70
CA GLU A 4 12.21 -10.63 -13.76
C GLU A 4 10.73 -10.19 -13.66
N GLU A 5 9.83 -10.90 -14.31
CA GLU A 5 8.38 -10.67 -14.17
C GLU A 5 7.90 -10.90 -12.72
N LYS A 6 8.40 -11.94 -12.06
CA LYS A 6 8.11 -12.21 -10.63
C LYS A 6 8.58 -11.06 -9.74
N LYS A 7 9.80 -10.57 -9.95
CA LYS A 7 10.33 -9.41 -9.21
C LYS A 7 9.50 -8.16 -9.44
N GLN A 8 9.08 -7.90 -10.67
CA GLN A 8 8.24 -6.75 -11.01
C GLN A 8 6.89 -6.82 -10.29
N LEU A 9 6.24 -7.98 -10.26
CA LEU A 9 4.98 -8.16 -9.54
C LEU A 9 5.13 -7.96 -8.03
N LEU A 10 6.20 -8.47 -7.44
CA LEU A 10 6.49 -8.28 -6.03
C LEU A 10 6.78 -6.80 -5.70
N ARG A 11 7.51 -6.09 -6.55
CA ARG A 11 7.75 -4.63 -6.41
C ARG A 11 6.45 -3.85 -6.55
N LYS A 12 5.62 -4.20 -7.52
CA LYS A 12 4.32 -3.56 -7.76
C LYS A 12 3.41 -3.63 -6.54
N TYR A 13 3.47 -4.70 -5.77
CA TYR A 13 2.76 -4.79 -4.49
C TYR A 13 3.20 -3.68 -3.53
N GLY A 14 4.51 -3.49 -3.38
CA GLY A 14 5.04 -2.43 -2.52
C GLY A 14 4.67 -1.02 -2.98
N GLU A 15 4.76 -0.76 -4.27
CA GLU A 15 4.35 0.52 -4.87
C GLU A 15 2.86 0.79 -4.71
N SER A 16 2.03 -0.26 -4.82
CA SER A 16 0.58 -0.14 -4.62
C SER A 16 0.21 0.22 -3.18
N ASP A 17 0.92 -0.30 -2.20
CA ASP A 17 0.73 0.03 -0.78
C ASP A 17 1.04 1.52 -0.52
N GLU A 18 2.15 2.01 -1.05
CA GLU A 18 2.53 3.43 -0.97
C GLU A 18 1.53 4.33 -1.71
N HIS A 19 1.05 3.91 -2.87
CA HIS A 19 0.07 4.66 -3.64
C HIS A 19 -1.27 4.83 -2.89
N ILE A 20 -1.76 3.77 -2.26
CA ILE A 20 -2.98 3.83 -1.43
C ILE A 20 -2.80 4.80 -0.26
N GLU A 21 -1.65 4.76 0.39
CA GLU A 21 -1.34 5.68 1.50
C GLU A 21 -1.27 7.13 1.02
N GLN A 22 -0.68 7.39 -0.15
CA GLN A 22 -0.68 8.70 -0.78
C GLN A 22 -2.10 9.20 -1.10
N LEU A 23 -2.98 8.34 -1.60
CA LEU A 23 -4.37 8.68 -1.87
C LEU A 23 -5.14 9.03 -0.59
N ARG A 24 -4.92 8.31 0.51
CA ARG A 24 -5.51 8.63 1.81
C ARG A 24 -5.06 9.98 2.33
N ARG A 25 -3.77 10.28 2.24
CA ARG A 25 -3.20 11.58 2.62
C ARG A 25 -3.73 12.71 1.74
N ALA A 26 -3.84 12.49 0.44
CA ALA A 26 -4.42 13.45 -0.50
C ALA A 26 -5.88 13.75 -0.16
N LYS A 27 -6.68 12.75 0.19
CA LYS A 27 -8.05 12.92 0.68
C LYS A 27 -8.11 13.81 1.93
N GLU A 28 -7.27 13.53 2.94
CA GLU A 28 -7.21 14.32 4.16
C GLU A 28 -6.77 15.76 3.91
N ASN A 29 -5.77 15.98 3.05
CA ASN A 29 -5.32 17.31 2.65
C ASN A 29 -6.41 18.07 1.89
N SER A 30 -7.18 17.40 1.04
CA SER A 30 -8.34 17.99 0.35
C SER A 30 -9.41 18.45 1.34
N LYS A 31 -9.71 17.66 2.37
CA LYS A 31 -10.64 18.07 3.46
C LYS A 31 -10.15 19.28 4.24
N LEU A 32 -8.86 19.38 4.52
CA LEU A 32 -8.27 20.54 5.18
C LEU A 32 -8.39 21.80 4.32
N CYS A 33 -8.08 21.71 3.04
CA CYS A 33 -8.23 22.82 2.09
C CYS A 33 -9.70 23.29 1.99
N GLU A 34 -10.65 22.38 1.92
CA GLU A 34 -12.08 22.70 1.90
C GLU A 34 -12.53 23.37 3.20
N LYS A 35 -12.05 22.94 4.34
CA LYS A 35 -12.35 23.56 5.64
C LYS A 35 -11.83 24.99 5.73
N TYR A 36 -10.66 25.28 5.19
CA TYR A 36 -10.13 26.65 5.10
C TYR A 36 -10.93 27.52 4.12
N HIS A 37 -11.28 27.00 2.96
CA HIS A 37 -12.08 27.71 1.98
C HIS A 37 -13.52 27.95 2.46
N SER A 38 -14.14 27.02 3.18
CA SER A 38 -15.48 27.20 3.73
C SER A 38 -15.54 28.28 4.82
N THR A 39 -14.53 28.42 5.64
CA THR A 39 -14.43 29.49 6.66
C THR A 39 -14.27 30.87 6.04
N GLU A 40 -13.45 31.02 5.01
CA GLU A 40 -13.35 32.28 4.25
C GLU A 40 -14.64 32.63 3.50
N PHE A 41 -15.36 31.64 3.03
CA PHE A 41 -16.61 31.80 2.29
C PHE A 41 -17.79 32.16 3.23
N GLU A 42 -17.86 31.62 4.45
CA GLU A 42 -18.85 31.95 5.46
C GLU A 42 -18.75 33.40 5.91
N GLU A 43 -17.56 33.97 6.03
CA GLU A 43 -17.35 35.39 6.33
C GLU A 43 -17.83 36.33 5.22
N LYS A 44 -17.78 35.92 3.94
CA LYS A 44 -18.19 36.71 2.78
C LYS A 44 -19.68 36.61 2.46
N VAL A 45 -20.41 35.63 2.97
CA VAL A 45 -21.80 35.31 2.57
C VAL A 45 -22.78 35.39 3.74
N LYS A 46 -22.53 36.24 4.72
CA LYS A 46 -23.53 36.59 5.75
C LYS A 46 -24.74 37.28 5.11
N GLY A 47 -25.59 36.54 4.40
CA GLY A 47 -26.81 37.10 3.81
C GLY A 47 -27.56 36.27 2.77
N SER A 48 -27.11 35.08 2.35
CA SER A 48 -27.91 34.25 1.43
C SER A 48 -28.18 32.85 1.96
N LYS A 49 -29.43 32.58 2.27
CA LYS A 49 -29.92 31.32 2.86
C LYS A 49 -29.84 30.09 1.93
N ASN A 50 -29.46 30.22 0.64
CA ASN A 50 -29.52 29.13 -0.34
C ASN A 50 -28.16 28.59 -0.81
N LYS A 51 -27.02 29.08 -0.34
CA LYS A 51 -25.69 28.65 -0.79
C LYS A 51 -25.06 27.56 0.06
N GLY A 52 -25.50 27.29 1.28
CA GLY A 52 -25.00 26.23 2.16
C GLY A 52 -25.27 24.83 1.61
N SER A 53 -26.43 24.57 1.01
CA SER A 53 -26.80 23.27 0.48
C SER A 53 -25.98 22.84 -0.75
N ILE A 54 -25.58 23.80 -1.62
CA ILE A 54 -24.77 23.50 -2.82
C ILE A 54 -23.33 23.17 -2.45
N VAL A 55 -22.76 23.84 -1.45
CA VAL A 55 -21.41 23.56 -0.95
C VAL A 55 -21.35 22.20 -0.24
N GLU A 56 -22.32 21.87 0.57
CA GLU A 56 -22.44 20.56 1.24
C GLU A 56 -22.56 19.41 0.23
N ILE A 57 -23.42 19.53 -0.78
CA ILE A 57 -23.58 18.54 -1.86
C ILE A 57 -22.26 18.38 -2.64
N THR A 58 -21.54 19.46 -2.91
CA THR A 58 -20.25 19.42 -3.63
C THR A 58 -19.16 18.72 -2.82
N VAL A 59 -19.10 18.95 -1.49
CA VAL A 59 -18.16 18.30 -0.56
C VAL A 59 -18.46 16.82 -0.44
N GLU A 60 -19.72 16.43 -0.24
CA GLU A 60 -20.14 15.02 -0.19
C GLU A 60 -19.80 14.28 -1.48
N LYS A 61 -20.04 14.88 -2.64
CA LYS A 61 -19.72 14.30 -3.94
C LYS A 61 -18.21 14.10 -4.15
N ARG A 62 -17.38 15.04 -3.70
CA ARG A 62 -15.91 14.88 -3.73
C ARG A 62 -15.44 13.78 -2.80
N ASP A 63 -16.01 13.67 -1.60
CA ASP A 63 -15.68 12.59 -0.66
C ASP A 63 -16.08 11.23 -1.21
N GLU A 64 -17.25 11.11 -1.87
CA GLU A 64 -17.66 9.88 -2.55
C GLU A 64 -16.71 9.51 -3.69
N ASP A 65 -16.23 10.47 -4.49
CA ASP A 65 -15.28 10.25 -5.57
C ASP A 65 -13.92 9.76 -5.03
N TRP A 66 -13.42 10.37 -3.95
CA TRP A 66 -12.20 9.91 -3.27
C TRP A 66 -12.36 8.49 -2.70
N ASP A 67 -13.45 8.20 -2.04
CA ASP A 67 -13.74 6.89 -1.47
C ASP A 67 -13.86 5.82 -2.54
N LYS A 68 -14.48 6.14 -3.67
CA LYS A 68 -14.60 5.25 -4.83
C LYS A 68 -13.22 4.93 -5.43
N LEU A 69 -12.36 5.92 -5.60
CA LEU A 69 -11.01 5.75 -6.10
C LEU A 69 -10.18 4.87 -5.15
N ILE A 70 -10.21 5.17 -3.85
CA ILE A 70 -9.50 4.39 -2.83
C ILE A 70 -10.00 2.94 -2.79
N ARG A 71 -11.31 2.69 -2.88
CA ARG A 71 -11.87 1.33 -2.93
C ARG A 71 -11.42 0.54 -4.16
N GLN A 72 -11.32 1.18 -5.32
CA GLN A 72 -10.81 0.54 -6.53
C GLN A 72 -9.35 0.13 -6.37
N GLU A 73 -8.50 1.02 -5.86
CA GLU A 73 -7.10 0.72 -5.61
C GLU A 73 -6.91 -0.36 -4.53
N LEU A 74 -7.71 -0.32 -3.45
CA LEU A 74 -7.70 -1.35 -2.42
C LEU A 74 -8.09 -2.72 -2.96
N LYS A 75 -9.06 -2.80 -3.86
CA LYS A 75 -9.45 -4.08 -4.48
C LYS A 75 -8.30 -4.69 -5.28
N VAL A 76 -7.67 -3.89 -6.13
CA VAL A 76 -6.51 -4.33 -6.92
C VAL A 76 -5.35 -4.76 -6.00
N PHE A 77 -5.10 -4.01 -4.95
CA PHE A 77 -4.08 -4.31 -3.96
C PHE A 77 -4.36 -5.61 -3.20
N CYS A 78 -5.59 -5.83 -2.75
CA CYS A 78 -5.99 -7.05 -2.04
C CYS A 78 -5.89 -8.29 -2.95
N ASP A 79 -6.30 -8.18 -4.20
CA ASP A 79 -6.19 -9.27 -5.18
C ASP A 79 -4.72 -9.62 -5.45
N LEU A 80 -3.86 -8.62 -5.62
CA LEU A 80 -2.43 -8.83 -5.81
C LEU A 80 -1.78 -9.46 -4.57
N ARG A 81 -2.12 -8.96 -3.38
CA ARG A 81 -1.64 -9.51 -2.12
C ARG A 81 -2.02 -10.98 -1.95
N MET A 82 -3.27 -11.32 -2.24
CA MET A 82 -3.74 -12.70 -2.13
C MET A 82 -2.98 -13.64 -3.08
N ARG A 83 -2.69 -13.18 -4.30
CA ARG A 83 -1.89 -13.94 -5.27
C ARG A 83 -0.46 -14.13 -4.78
N ILE A 84 0.17 -13.10 -4.26
CA ILE A 84 1.53 -13.15 -3.69
C ILE A 84 1.58 -14.07 -2.46
N GLU A 85 0.62 -13.96 -1.55
CA GLU A 85 0.55 -14.84 -0.36
C GLU A 85 0.41 -16.31 -0.75
N LYS A 86 -0.44 -16.63 -1.72
CA LYS A 86 -0.58 -17.99 -2.24
C LYS A 86 0.72 -18.49 -2.88
N ALA A 87 1.38 -17.67 -3.65
CA ALA A 87 2.65 -18.01 -4.30
C ALA A 87 3.76 -18.27 -3.28
N ILE A 88 3.90 -17.43 -2.27
CA ILE A 88 4.88 -17.61 -1.19
C ILE A 88 4.54 -18.86 -0.37
N SER A 89 3.29 -19.07 -0.02
CA SER A 89 2.85 -20.25 0.75
C SER A 89 3.02 -21.57 -0.01
N SER A 90 3.15 -21.52 -1.32
CA SER A 90 3.43 -22.70 -2.14
C SER A 90 4.90 -23.16 -2.11
N LEU A 91 5.79 -22.36 -1.54
CA LEU A 91 7.18 -22.73 -1.35
C LEU A 91 7.31 -23.79 -0.24
N GLU A 92 8.10 -24.82 -0.47
CA GLU A 92 8.34 -25.89 0.51
C GLU A 92 9.30 -25.44 1.63
N ASP A 93 10.22 -24.53 1.32
CA ASP A 93 11.22 -24.03 2.26
C ASP A 93 10.70 -22.85 3.07
N MET A 94 10.54 -23.06 4.37
CA MET A 94 10.09 -22.05 5.32
C MET A 94 11.01 -20.83 5.38
N THR A 95 12.31 -21.01 5.19
CA THR A 95 13.28 -19.90 5.18
C THR A 95 13.07 -19.02 3.98
N GLN A 96 12.81 -19.61 2.81
CA GLN A 96 12.46 -18.88 1.59
C GLN A 96 11.14 -18.10 1.74
N GLN A 97 10.13 -18.73 2.33
CA GLN A 97 8.86 -18.06 2.63
C GLN A 97 9.06 -16.84 3.54
N ARG A 98 9.78 -17.03 4.64
CA ARG A 98 10.04 -15.98 5.63
C ARG A 98 10.84 -14.82 5.03
N LEU A 99 11.85 -15.11 4.23
CA LEU A 99 12.65 -14.10 3.55
C LEU A 99 11.79 -13.23 2.62
N LEU A 100 10.98 -13.85 1.78
CA LEU A 100 10.12 -13.11 0.85
C LEU A 100 9.06 -12.29 1.57
N ARG A 101 8.50 -12.80 2.67
CA ARG A 101 7.56 -12.04 3.50
C ARG A 101 8.19 -10.82 4.13
N LEU A 102 9.37 -10.95 4.73
CA LEU A 102 10.08 -9.83 5.32
C LEU A 102 10.47 -8.77 4.28
N LEU A 103 10.88 -9.20 3.10
CA LEU A 103 11.34 -8.31 2.04
C LEU A 103 10.20 -7.53 1.34
N TYR A 104 9.09 -8.19 1.07
CA TYR A 104 8.02 -7.62 0.24
C TYR A 104 6.73 -7.32 0.99
N LEU A 105 6.30 -8.18 1.89
CA LEU A 105 5.07 -7.98 2.66
C LEU A 105 5.30 -7.12 3.90
N GLY A 106 6.47 -7.23 4.51
CA GLY A 106 6.82 -6.53 5.75
C GLY A 106 6.03 -7.05 6.96
N GLU A 107 6.32 -6.45 8.09
CA GLU A 107 5.64 -6.70 9.36
C GLU A 107 4.96 -5.41 9.83
N ILE A 108 3.84 -5.53 10.51
CA ILE A 108 3.16 -4.41 11.15
C ILE A 108 3.80 -4.20 12.52
N ASP A 109 4.29 -3.01 12.78
CA ASP A 109 4.88 -2.64 14.06
C ASP A 109 3.82 -2.35 15.14
N GLU A 110 4.27 -2.03 16.35
CA GLU A 110 3.41 -1.71 17.49
C GLU A 110 2.51 -0.48 17.27
N TYR A 111 2.89 0.38 16.33
CA TYR A 111 2.16 1.61 15.97
C TYR A 111 1.20 1.41 14.78
N GLY A 112 1.13 0.19 14.23
CA GLY A 112 0.31 -0.13 13.08
C GLY A 112 0.96 0.23 11.73
N ASP A 113 2.21 0.66 11.73
CA ASP A 113 2.97 0.96 10.52
C ASP A 113 3.61 -0.31 9.95
N ARG A 114 3.56 -0.44 8.63
CA ARG A 114 4.19 -1.57 7.94
C ARG A 114 5.66 -1.28 7.69
N LYS A 115 6.52 -2.14 8.24
CA LYS A 115 7.96 -2.10 8.03
C LYS A 115 8.40 -3.23 7.11
N ARG A 116 9.06 -2.88 6.01
CA ARG A 116 9.81 -3.80 5.15
C ARG A 116 11.28 -3.77 5.54
N TYR A 117 11.91 -4.91 5.37
CA TYR A 117 13.31 -5.10 5.79
C TYR A 117 14.23 -5.12 4.58
N SER A 118 15.42 -4.55 4.72
CA SER A 118 16.52 -4.67 3.76
C SER A 118 17.21 -6.04 3.85
N PHE A 119 18.03 -6.38 2.86
CA PHE A 119 18.81 -7.61 2.91
C PHE A 119 19.74 -7.70 4.13
N ALA A 120 20.32 -6.58 4.54
CA ALA A 120 21.16 -6.49 5.73
C ALA A 120 20.37 -6.78 7.01
N GLU A 121 19.20 -6.19 7.17
CA GLU A 121 18.32 -6.44 8.31
C GLU A 121 17.79 -7.88 8.34
N ILE A 122 17.43 -8.44 7.19
CA ILE A 122 17.00 -9.85 7.07
C ILE A 122 18.14 -10.80 7.42
N SER A 123 19.36 -10.49 7.01
CA SER A 123 20.57 -11.24 7.39
C SER A 123 20.69 -11.37 8.91
N ASN A 124 20.48 -10.28 9.65
CA ASN A 124 20.50 -10.28 11.10
C ASN A 124 19.32 -11.06 11.72
N ILE A 125 18.12 -10.92 11.15
CA ILE A 125 16.91 -11.59 11.66
C ILE A 125 16.99 -13.11 11.48
N LEU A 126 17.45 -13.58 10.31
CA LEU A 126 17.51 -14.99 9.97
C LEU A 126 18.83 -15.66 10.38
N ALA A 127 19.80 -14.90 10.89
CA ALA A 127 21.13 -15.37 11.28
C ALA A 127 21.92 -16.02 10.12
N TYR A 128 21.79 -15.47 8.93
CA TYR A 128 22.58 -15.84 7.75
C TYR A 128 23.44 -14.65 7.29
N SER A 129 24.55 -14.92 6.58
CA SER A 129 25.30 -13.86 5.91
C SER A 129 24.48 -13.24 4.78
N GLU A 130 24.73 -11.98 4.43
CA GLU A 130 24.04 -11.31 3.30
C GLU A 130 24.20 -12.09 1.98
N ARG A 131 25.35 -12.69 1.76
CA ARG A 131 25.64 -13.54 0.60
C ARG A 131 24.75 -14.78 0.56
N GLN A 132 24.51 -15.41 1.72
CA GLN A 132 23.60 -16.56 1.85
C GLN A 132 22.15 -16.12 1.63
N ILE A 133 21.73 -15.00 2.22
CA ILE A 133 20.40 -14.42 2.00
C ILE A 133 20.16 -14.17 0.52
N TYR A 134 21.11 -13.61 -0.20
CA TYR A 134 20.99 -13.39 -1.64
C TYR A 134 20.85 -14.70 -2.44
N ARG A 135 21.55 -15.74 -2.04
CA ARG A 135 21.39 -17.08 -2.64
C ARG A 135 20.02 -17.68 -2.36
N ILE A 136 19.54 -17.59 -1.13
CA ILE A 136 18.21 -18.05 -0.72
C ILE A 136 17.12 -17.28 -1.51
N TYR A 137 17.28 -15.98 -1.65
CA TYR A 137 16.39 -15.14 -2.44
C TYR A 137 16.30 -15.58 -3.91
N LYS A 138 17.43 -15.80 -4.55
CA LYS A 138 17.46 -16.30 -5.94
C LYS A 138 16.75 -17.66 -6.07
N LYS A 139 17.00 -18.57 -5.16
CA LYS A 139 16.34 -19.89 -5.13
C LYS A 139 14.83 -19.74 -4.93
N ALA A 140 14.42 -18.88 -4.01
CA ALA A 140 13.00 -18.60 -3.77
C ALA A 140 12.28 -18.12 -5.02
N LEU A 141 12.87 -17.18 -5.76
CA LEU A 141 12.31 -16.67 -7.02
C LEU A 141 12.21 -17.75 -8.12
N ILE A 142 13.16 -18.68 -8.15
CA ILE A 142 13.12 -19.82 -9.07
C ILE A 142 11.98 -20.78 -8.67
N ASN A 143 11.84 -21.06 -7.40
CA ASN A 143 10.90 -22.04 -6.86
C ASN A 143 9.45 -21.56 -6.86
N ILE A 144 9.19 -20.26 -6.86
CA ILE A 144 7.84 -19.72 -7.06
C ILE A 144 7.35 -20.11 -8.47
N LYS A 145 6.30 -20.91 -8.52
CA LYS A 145 5.78 -21.44 -9.80
C LYS A 145 5.04 -20.37 -10.60
N SER A 146 4.19 -19.60 -9.94
CA SER A 146 3.44 -18.48 -10.56
C SER A 146 2.90 -17.53 -9.48
N ILE A 147 2.80 -16.28 -9.79
CA ILE A 147 2.15 -15.28 -8.94
C ILE A 147 0.80 -14.87 -9.55
#